data_47460a6d07a400c13b08c40de5afe372
#
_entry.id   47460a6d07a400c13b08c40de5afe372
#
_cell.length_a   1.000
_cell.length_b   1.000
_cell.length_c   1.000
_cell.angle_alpha   90.00
_cell.angle_beta   90.00
_cell.angle_gamma   90.00
#
_symmetry.space_group_name_H-M   'P 1'
#
loop_
_entity.id
_entity.type
_entity.pdbx_description
1 polymer ?
#
loop_
_entity_poly.entity_id
_entity_poly.type
_entity_poly.pdbx_seq_one_letter_code
_entity_poly.pdbx_strand_id
1 'polypeptide(L)'
;MSKLPPLKSMQAFEATARHLSFSLAAQELCVSQSAVSHQIKSLEAFLDKKLFTRSNNKISLTGDGDIFFSVIKDCFKQMQTVTDHLILEKNVKLKVIAQTAIAVEWLAPRIPEFNELNPDISIDFSMTGEAELTDPSEYDVLIGAWPAPPNFISKQIREEYWYPVCAPEIYKQLDIERPQSLLDFPLISSENGQDWLIWIQQQKLETPKNLTMQHVSHVLLAAKMAQGKSGIAMSCDFIIHDAIKQGQLIALDSLSFHLPWGDFFIHFSAGSHYRDKIETFIDWFVDICNMNK
;
A
#
# COMPACT_ATOMS: atom_id res chain seq x y z
N MET A 1 -33.83 18.10 15.21
CA MET A 1 -33.25 16.94 14.52
C MET A 1 -33.18 17.25 13.03
N SER A 2 -32.01 17.30 12.41
CA SER A 2 -31.91 17.39 10.97
C SER A 2 -32.47 16.10 10.37
N LYS A 3 -33.37 16.21 9.40
CA LYS A 3 -33.96 15.04 8.72
C LYS A 3 -32.92 14.50 7.75
N LEU A 4 -32.53 13.23 7.90
CA LEU A 4 -31.77 12.53 6.89
C LEU A 4 -32.65 12.16 5.69
N PRO A 5 -32.08 12.09 4.47
CA PRO A 5 -32.80 11.59 3.31
C PRO A 5 -33.20 10.12 3.50
N PRO A 6 -34.24 9.63 2.78
CA PRO A 6 -34.65 8.23 2.83
C PRO A 6 -33.51 7.31 2.40
N LEU A 7 -33.24 6.23 3.16
CA LEU A 7 -32.16 5.29 2.90
C LEU A 7 -32.18 4.71 1.49
N LYS A 8 -33.37 4.31 1.00
CA LYS A 8 -33.55 3.79 -0.38
C LYS A 8 -33.13 4.77 -1.46
N SER A 9 -33.38 6.08 -1.21
CA SER A 9 -32.99 7.12 -2.16
C SER A 9 -31.47 7.34 -2.16
N MET A 10 -30.82 7.24 -1.01
CA MET A 10 -29.36 7.28 -0.89
C MET A 10 -28.70 6.06 -1.52
N GLN A 11 -29.27 4.84 -1.35
CA GLN A 11 -28.80 3.62 -2.03
C GLN A 11 -28.88 3.73 -3.55
N ALA A 12 -30.04 4.21 -4.07
CA ALA A 12 -30.21 4.43 -5.49
C ALA A 12 -29.21 5.46 -6.06
N PHE A 13 -28.93 6.51 -5.30
CA PHE A 13 -27.95 7.52 -5.66
C PHE A 13 -26.53 6.94 -5.68
N GLU A 14 -26.09 6.25 -4.61
CA GLU A 14 -24.76 5.66 -4.51
C GLU A 14 -24.49 4.69 -5.67
N ALA A 15 -25.39 3.73 -5.90
CA ALA A 15 -25.24 2.77 -6.98
C ALA A 15 -25.19 3.45 -8.37
N THR A 16 -26.02 4.49 -8.59
CA THR A 16 -26.02 5.23 -9.85
C THR A 16 -24.76 6.06 -10.03
N ALA A 17 -24.22 6.64 -8.96
CA ALA A 17 -23.00 7.42 -8.98
C ALA A 17 -21.76 6.54 -9.28
N ARG A 18 -21.68 5.38 -8.66
CA ARG A 18 -20.59 4.42 -8.85
C ARG A 18 -20.58 3.82 -10.26
N HIS A 19 -21.73 3.47 -10.81
CA HIS A 19 -21.85 2.94 -12.17
C HIS A 19 -21.92 3.98 -13.26
N LEU A 20 -22.21 5.24 -12.94
CA LEU A 20 -22.61 6.31 -13.89
C LEU A 20 -23.69 5.81 -14.85
N SER A 21 -24.60 4.96 -14.37
CA SER A 21 -25.64 4.28 -15.16
C SER A 21 -26.87 3.93 -14.32
N PHE A 22 -28.02 4.45 -14.72
CA PHE A 22 -29.30 4.08 -14.10
C PHE A 22 -29.69 2.62 -14.33
N SER A 23 -29.29 2.04 -15.47
CA SER A 23 -29.62 0.65 -15.81
C SER A 23 -28.81 -0.32 -14.97
N LEU A 24 -27.49 -0.08 -14.82
CA LEU A 24 -26.61 -0.92 -13.99
C LEU A 24 -26.98 -0.81 -12.51
N ALA A 25 -27.29 0.39 -12.02
CA ALA A 25 -27.77 0.58 -10.65
C ALA A 25 -29.09 -0.17 -10.39
N ALA A 26 -30.01 -0.14 -11.35
CA ALA A 26 -31.30 -0.86 -11.27
C ALA A 26 -31.07 -2.38 -11.22
N GLN A 27 -30.15 -2.90 -12.03
CA GLN A 27 -29.77 -4.31 -12.05
C GLN A 27 -29.17 -4.73 -10.71
N GLU A 28 -28.23 -3.96 -10.17
CA GLU A 28 -27.60 -4.23 -8.87
C GLU A 28 -28.61 -4.22 -7.72
N LEU A 29 -29.51 -3.23 -7.70
CA LEU A 29 -30.51 -3.08 -6.65
C LEU A 29 -31.73 -3.99 -6.83
N CYS A 30 -31.77 -4.82 -7.89
CA CYS A 30 -32.89 -5.70 -8.24
C CYS A 30 -34.23 -4.95 -8.36
N VAL A 31 -34.22 -3.75 -8.95
CA VAL A 31 -35.43 -2.91 -9.19
C VAL A 31 -35.49 -2.44 -10.63
N SER A 32 -36.60 -1.79 -11.01
CA SER A 32 -36.70 -1.18 -12.34
C SER A 32 -35.90 0.13 -12.44
N GLN A 33 -35.43 0.47 -13.64
CA GLN A 33 -34.75 1.75 -13.91
C GLN A 33 -35.63 2.96 -13.58
N SER A 34 -36.95 2.84 -13.77
CA SER A 34 -37.92 3.89 -13.40
C SER A 34 -37.94 4.08 -11.88
N ALA A 35 -37.85 3.01 -11.09
CA ALA A 35 -37.78 3.08 -9.63
C ALA A 35 -36.53 3.82 -9.17
N VAL A 36 -35.34 3.46 -9.71
CA VAL A 36 -34.10 4.18 -9.43
C VAL A 36 -34.23 5.67 -9.78
N SER A 37 -34.75 5.99 -10.98
CA SER A 37 -34.94 7.38 -11.40
C SER A 37 -35.87 8.15 -10.46
N HIS A 38 -36.93 7.51 -9.98
CA HIS A 38 -37.85 8.10 -9.02
C HIS A 38 -37.17 8.35 -7.66
N GLN A 39 -36.40 7.40 -7.15
CA GLN A 39 -35.66 7.55 -5.88
C GLN A 39 -34.64 8.71 -5.95
N ILE A 40 -33.93 8.85 -7.06
CA ILE A 40 -32.98 9.95 -7.27
C ILE A 40 -33.70 11.28 -7.34
N LYS A 41 -34.80 11.37 -8.07
CA LYS A 41 -35.62 12.60 -8.09
C LYS A 41 -36.12 12.98 -6.71
N SER A 42 -36.55 12.00 -5.91
CA SER A 42 -37.00 12.22 -4.53
C SER A 42 -35.83 12.75 -3.65
N LEU A 43 -34.62 12.21 -3.82
CA LEU A 43 -33.44 12.68 -3.12
C LEU A 43 -33.08 14.13 -3.52
N GLU A 44 -33.02 14.40 -4.80
CA GLU A 44 -32.74 15.76 -5.32
C GLU A 44 -33.77 16.79 -4.83
N ALA A 45 -35.05 16.39 -4.79
CA ALA A 45 -36.11 17.24 -4.25
C ALA A 45 -35.99 17.46 -2.73
N PHE A 46 -35.55 16.44 -1.98
CA PHE A 46 -35.29 16.54 -0.53
C PHE A 46 -34.16 17.50 -0.23
N LEU A 47 -33.09 17.46 -1.04
CA LEU A 47 -31.89 18.29 -0.87
C LEU A 47 -32.01 19.66 -1.53
N ASP A 48 -33.03 19.86 -2.35
CA ASP A 48 -33.22 21.03 -3.25
C ASP A 48 -31.96 21.27 -4.11
N LYS A 49 -31.35 20.17 -4.59
CA LYS A 49 -30.13 20.18 -5.39
C LYS A 49 -30.15 19.12 -6.46
N LYS A 50 -29.55 19.43 -7.62
CA LYS A 50 -29.26 18.43 -8.65
C LYS A 50 -27.93 17.73 -8.34
N LEU A 51 -28.00 16.40 -8.28
CA LEU A 51 -26.81 15.55 -8.00
C LEU A 51 -26.22 14.97 -9.29
N PHE A 52 -27.02 14.89 -10.37
CA PHE A 52 -26.57 14.43 -11.67
C PHE A 52 -26.81 15.46 -12.77
N THR A 53 -25.88 15.50 -13.72
CA THR A 53 -26.07 16.18 -15.02
C THR A 53 -26.15 15.13 -16.13
N ARG A 54 -26.86 15.51 -17.22
CA ARG A 54 -26.97 14.68 -18.43
C ARG A 54 -26.50 15.51 -19.61
N SER A 55 -25.46 15.07 -20.29
CA SER A 55 -24.97 15.69 -21.51
C SER A 55 -24.61 14.60 -22.53
N ASN A 56 -25.05 14.77 -23.78
CA ASN A 56 -24.71 13.85 -24.89
C ASN A 56 -24.92 12.38 -24.55
N ASN A 57 -26.05 12.03 -23.95
CA ASN A 57 -26.39 10.67 -23.51
C ASN A 57 -25.44 10.09 -22.41
N LYS A 58 -24.59 10.90 -21.82
CA LYS A 58 -23.75 10.52 -20.68
C LYS A 58 -24.30 11.14 -19.40
N ILE A 59 -24.18 10.38 -18.31
CA ILE A 59 -24.50 10.84 -16.96
C ILE A 59 -23.18 11.16 -16.24
N SER A 60 -23.16 12.25 -15.48
CA SER A 60 -22.05 12.64 -14.61
C SER A 60 -22.59 13.27 -13.34
N LEU A 61 -21.81 13.26 -12.28
CA LEU A 61 -22.13 13.96 -11.04
C LEU A 61 -22.02 15.48 -11.23
N THR A 62 -22.80 16.22 -10.43
CA THR A 62 -22.58 17.66 -10.20
C THR A 62 -21.52 17.83 -9.10
N GLY A 63 -21.02 19.06 -8.85
CA GLY A 63 -20.16 19.32 -7.70
C GLY A 63 -20.81 18.96 -6.36
N ASP A 64 -22.13 19.25 -6.19
CA ASP A 64 -22.90 18.83 -5.01
C ASP A 64 -23.04 17.28 -4.97
N GLY A 65 -23.17 16.64 -6.15
CA GLY A 65 -23.21 15.19 -6.29
C GLY A 65 -21.90 14.52 -5.88
N ASP A 66 -20.76 15.04 -6.30
CA ASP A 66 -19.43 14.51 -5.93
C ASP A 66 -19.20 14.59 -4.42
N ILE A 67 -19.49 15.74 -3.81
CA ILE A 67 -19.38 15.92 -2.35
C ILE A 67 -20.28 14.93 -1.61
N PHE A 68 -21.52 14.78 -2.06
CA PHE A 68 -22.47 13.88 -1.40
C PHE A 68 -22.10 12.41 -1.61
N PHE A 69 -21.58 12.05 -2.80
CA PHE A 69 -21.14 10.68 -3.11
C PHE A 69 -19.99 10.23 -2.24
N SER A 70 -18.96 11.07 -2.05
CA SER A 70 -17.81 10.71 -1.23
C SER A 70 -18.23 10.32 0.20
N VAL A 71 -19.13 11.08 0.81
CA VAL A 71 -19.63 10.82 2.17
C VAL A 71 -20.54 9.58 2.22
N ILE A 72 -21.48 9.45 1.28
CA ILE A 72 -22.45 8.34 1.27
C ILE A 72 -21.76 7.00 1.00
N LYS A 73 -20.79 6.96 0.10
CA LYS A 73 -19.97 5.76 -0.18
C LYS A 73 -19.33 5.23 1.12
N ASP A 74 -18.71 6.11 1.90
CA ASP A 74 -18.04 5.73 3.15
C ASP A 74 -19.05 5.28 4.22
N CYS A 75 -20.18 5.96 4.35
CA CYS A 75 -21.25 5.58 5.28
C CYS A 75 -21.80 4.19 4.96
N PHE A 76 -22.11 3.90 3.69
CA PHE A 76 -22.62 2.58 3.31
C PHE A 76 -21.57 1.47 3.50
N LYS A 77 -20.29 1.76 3.20
CA LYS A 77 -19.20 0.83 3.47
C LYS A 77 -19.14 0.47 4.96
N GLN A 78 -19.20 1.47 5.84
CA GLN A 78 -19.20 1.23 7.30
C GLN A 78 -20.41 0.41 7.73
N MET A 79 -21.61 0.73 7.24
CA MET A 79 -22.84 -0.02 7.53
C MET A 79 -22.74 -1.47 7.06
N GLN A 80 -22.21 -1.71 5.85
CA GLN A 80 -22.00 -3.05 5.32
C GLN A 80 -21.02 -3.85 6.19
N THR A 81 -19.88 -3.25 6.54
CA THR A 81 -18.87 -3.87 7.39
C THR A 81 -19.44 -4.34 8.74
N VAL A 82 -20.25 -3.48 9.39
CA VAL A 82 -20.90 -3.85 10.66
C VAL A 82 -21.93 -4.95 10.47
N THR A 83 -22.69 -4.88 9.39
CA THR A 83 -23.71 -5.90 9.06
C THR A 83 -23.04 -7.26 8.81
N ASP A 84 -21.97 -7.27 8.04
CA ASP A 84 -21.21 -8.48 7.74
C ASP A 84 -20.60 -9.06 9.02
N HIS A 85 -20.06 -8.22 9.91
CA HIS A 85 -19.57 -8.64 11.22
C HIS A 85 -20.65 -9.32 12.06
N LEU A 86 -21.85 -8.72 12.14
CA LEU A 86 -22.97 -9.27 12.93
C LEU A 86 -23.54 -10.56 12.35
N ILE A 87 -23.45 -10.77 11.04
CA ILE A 87 -23.94 -11.96 10.35
C ILE A 87 -22.91 -13.09 10.34
N LEU A 88 -21.61 -12.74 10.19
CA LEU A 88 -20.51 -13.67 9.93
C LEU A 88 -19.63 -13.93 11.16
N GLU A 89 -20.17 -14.04 12.35
CA GLU A 89 -19.48 -14.16 13.67
C GLU A 89 -18.26 -15.13 13.75
N LYS A 90 -17.82 -15.77 12.67
CA LYS A 90 -16.78 -16.80 12.74
C LYS A 90 -15.47 -16.51 11.99
N ASN A 91 -15.44 -15.69 10.95
CA ASN A 91 -14.19 -15.43 10.20
C ASN A 91 -14.14 -13.98 9.71
N VAL A 92 -13.27 -13.18 10.29
CA VAL A 92 -13.01 -11.82 9.83
C VAL A 92 -12.05 -11.86 8.63
N LYS A 93 -12.38 -11.13 7.57
CA LYS A 93 -11.53 -10.97 6.39
C LYS A 93 -10.89 -9.58 6.42
N LEU A 94 -9.60 -9.51 6.75
CA LEU A 94 -8.83 -8.28 6.71
C LEU A 94 -8.26 -8.04 5.30
N LYS A 95 -8.49 -6.86 4.77
CA LYS A 95 -7.88 -6.41 3.50
C LYS A 95 -6.58 -5.70 3.79
N VAL A 96 -5.48 -6.35 3.45
CA VAL A 96 -4.12 -5.84 3.66
C VAL A 96 -3.47 -5.53 2.32
N ILE A 97 -2.94 -4.33 2.16
CA ILE A 97 -2.10 -3.99 1.01
C ILE A 97 -0.70 -3.60 1.49
N ALA A 98 0.32 -4.07 0.79
CA ALA A 98 1.70 -3.70 1.05
C ALA A 98 2.43 -3.28 -0.23
N GLN A 99 3.48 -2.46 -0.08
CA GLN A 99 4.39 -2.20 -1.19
C GLN A 99 5.03 -3.49 -1.67
N THR A 100 5.18 -3.60 -3.00
CA THR A 100 5.55 -4.84 -3.70
C THR A 100 6.73 -5.57 -3.06
N ALA A 101 7.80 -4.89 -2.70
CA ALA A 101 8.97 -5.54 -2.14
C ALA A 101 8.70 -6.16 -0.76
N ILE A 102 8.02 -5.45 0.13
CA ILE A 102 7.61 -5.96 1.45
C ILE A 102 6.60 -7.09 1.29
N ALA A 103 5.65 -6.92 0.37
CA ALA A 103 4.64 -7.93 0.12
C ALA A 103 5.25 -9.27 -0.30
N VAL A 104 6.17 -9.24 -1.27
CA VAL A 104 6.73 -10.45 -1.89
C VAL A 104 7.82 -11.08 -1.03
N GLU A 105 8.79 -10.29 -0.57
CA GLU A 105 9.99 -10.83 0.08
C GLU A 105 9.82 -11.01 1.60
N TRP A 106 8.91 -10.26 2.23
CA TRP A 106 8.75 -10.31 3.69
C TRP A 106 7.44 -10.94 4.15
N LEU A 107 6.29 -10.41 3.71
CA LEU A 107 4.99 -10.82 4.21
C LEU A 107 4.51 -12.16 3.65
N ALA A 108 4.50 -12.32 2.32
CA ALA A 108 3.92 -13.51 1.69
C ALA A 108 4.51 -14.83 2.21
N PRO A 109 5.83 -14.96 2.46
CA PRO A 109 6.40 -16.18 3.04
C PRO A 109 5.96 -16.45 4.50
N ARG A 110 5.49 -15.42 5.22
CA ARG A 110 5.17 -15.47 6.66
C ARG A 110 3.66 -15.52 6.97
N ILE A 111 2.81 -15.16 6.00
CA ILE A 111 1.34 -15.22 6.15
C ILE A 111 0.82 -16.61 6.57
N PRO A 112 1.35 -17.74 6.09
CA PRO A 112 0.91 -19.06 6.55
C PRO A 112 1.00 -19.23 8.07
N GLU A 113 2.07 -18.75 8.71
CA GLU A 113 2.23 -18.79 10.17
C GLU A 113 1.15 -17.95 10.86
N PHE A 114 0.86 -16.75 10.36
CA PHE A 114 -0.23 -15.93 10.89
C PHE A 114 -1.58 -16.64 10.84
N ASN A 115 -1.89 -17.27 9.72
CA ASN A 115 -3.16 -17.98 9.52
C ASN A 115 -3.30 -19.22 10.46
N GLU A 116 -2.19 -19.90 10.75
CA GLU A 116 -2.17 -21.02 11.72
C GLU A 116 -2.45 -20.53 13.15
N LEU A 117 -1.85 -19.39 13.52
CA LEU A 117 -2.02 -18.80 14.85
C LEU A 117 -3.40 -18.14 15.04
N ASN A 118 -4.03 -17.69 13.95
CA ASN A 118 -5.27 -16.92 13.98
C ASN A 118 -6.28 -17.47 12.97
N PRO A 119 -6.85 -18.67 13.20
CA PRO A 119 -7.73 -19.35 12.23
C PRO A 119 -9.08 -18.63 12.01
N ASP A 120 -9.42 -17.68 12.86
CA ASP A 120 -10.60 -16.82 12.77
C ASP A 120 -10.35 -15.52 11.97
N ILE A 121 -9.11 -15.28 11.51
CA ILE A 121 -8.74 -14.14 10.69
C ILE A 121 -8.24 -14.65 9.33
N SER A 122 -8.89 -14.25 8.25
CA SER A 122 -8.39 -14.46 6.89
C SER A 122 -7.83 -13.16 6.31
N ILE A 123 -6.72 -13.26 5.59
CA ILE A 123 -6.07 -12.11 4.97
C ILE A 123 -6.40 -12.10 3.47
N ASP A 124 -7.05 -11.01 3.02
CA ASP A 124 -7.15 -10.66 1.59
C ASP A 124 -5.97 -9.77 1.26
N PHE A 125 -4.93 -10.36 0.69
CA PHE A 125 -3.64 -9.72 0.56
C PHE A 125 -3.40 -9.19 -0.86
N SER A 126 -3.07 -7.91 -0.94
CA SER A 126 -2.76 -7.21 -2.19
C SER A 126 -1.39 -6.54 -2.11
N MET A 127 -0.81 -6.25 -3.27
CA MET A 127 0.44 -5.48 -3.37
C MET A 127 0.31 -4.37 -4.40
N THR A 128 1.13 -3.32 -4.25
CA THR A 128 1.25 -2.24 -5.23
C THR A 128 2.67 -1.71 -5.30
N GLY A 129 3.09 -1.32 -6.51
CA GLY A 129 4.33 -0.56 -6.75
C GLY A 129 4.10 0.94 -6.87
N GLU A 130 2.86 1.42 -6.71
CA GLU A 130 2.53 2.82 -6.88
C GLU A 130 3.01 3.66 -5.69
N ALA A 131 3.46 4.89 -5.96
CA ALA A 131 3.87 5.84 -4.93
C ALA A 131 2.69 6.37 -4.11
N GLU A 132 1.47 6.33 -4.65
CA GLU A 132 0.24 6.74 -4.00
C GLU A 132 -0.85 5.71 -4.22
N LEU A 133 -1.64 5.44 -3.18
CA LEU A 133 -2.79 4.56 -3.28
C LEU A 133 -3.99 5.34 -3.83
N THR A 134 -4.65 4.77 -4.83
CA THR A 134 -5.81 5.40 -5.47
C THR A 134 -6.99 5.52 -4.51
N ASP A 135 -7.26 4.50 -3.70
CA ASP A 135 -8.31 4.51 -2.69
C ASP A 135 -7.85 3.75 -1.43
N PRO A 136 -7.18 4.43 -0.47
CA PRO A 136 -6.75 3.80 0.77
C PRO A 136 -7.90 3.21 1.59
N SER A 137 -9.13 3.76 1.45
CA SER A 137 -10.29 3.31 2.23
C SER A 137 -10.79 1.90 1.86
N GLU A 138 -10.29 1.31 0.77
CA GLU A 138 -10.60 -0.07 0.40
C GLU A 138 -9.90 -1.12 1.27
N TYR A 139 -8.92 -0.70 2.07
CA TYR A 139 -8.06 -1.58 2.86
C TYR A 139 -8.21 -1.28 4.36
N ASP A 140 -8.05 -2.32 5.17
CA ASP A 140 -8.02 -2.22 6.64
C ASP A 140 -6.62 -1.87 7.14
N VAL A 141 -5.58 -2.41 6.48
CA VAL A 141 -4.17 -2.21 6.80
C VAL A 141 -3.36 -1.92 5.54
N LEU A 142 -2.48 -0.92 5.63
CA LEU A 142 -1.54 -0.55 4.57
C LEU A 142 -0.12 -0.60 5.13
N ILE A 143 0.81 -1.21 4.39
CA ILE A 143 2.21 -1.37 4.80
C ILE A 143 3.14 -0.83 3.71
N GLY A 144 3.84 0.25 4.01
CA GLY A 144 4.72 0.88 3.03
C GLY A 144 5.27 2.24 3.49
N ALA A 145 5.96 2.93 2.59
CA ALA A 145 6.55 4.25 2.82
C ALA A 145 5.61 5.41 2.46
N TRP A 146 4.31 5.16 2.39
CA TRP A 146 3.32 6.22 2.10
C TRP A 146 3.12 7.15 3.30
N PRO A 147 2.74 8.42 3.05
CA PRO A 147 2.21 9.27 4.10
C PRO A 147 0.90 8.69 4.65
N ALA A 148 0.60 9.01 5.91
CA ALA A 148 -0.65 8.56 6.54
C ALA A 148 -1.87 9.09 5.78
N PRO A 149 -2.76 8.21 5.26
CA PRO A 149 -4.00 8.66 4.66
C PRO A 149 -4.93 9.29 5.69
N PRO A 150 -5.87 10.16 5.28
CA PRO A 150 -6.90 10.68 6.18
C PRO A 150 -7.67 9.53 6.87
N ASN A 151 -7.98 9.70 8.16
CA ASN A 151 -8.70 8.73 9.00
C ASN A 151 -7.95 7.40 9.25
N PHE A 152 -6.64 7.36 8.99
CA PHE A 152 -5.78 6.24 9.37
C PHE A 152 -4.88 6.62 10.54
N ILE A 153 -4.63 5.65 11.41
CA ILE A 153 -3.59 5.71 12.44
C ILE A 153 -2.32 5.19 11.79
N SER A 154 -1.21 5.89 12.00
CA SER A 154 0.10 5.52 11.45
C SER A 154 1.03 5.12 12.58
N LYS A 155 1.74 4.01 12.40
CA LYS A 155 2.79 3.55 13.30
C LYS A 155 4.03 3.24 12.46
N GLN A 156 5.16 3.83 12.79
CA GLN A 156 6.43 3.44 12.20
C GLN A 156 6.77 2.01 12.65
N ILE A 157 7.16 1.17 11.70
CA ILE A 157 7.46 -0.25 11.97
C ILE A 157 8.79 -0.32 12.73
N ARG A 158 9.82 0.28 12.14
CA ARG A 158 11.14 0.46 12.72
C ARG A 158 11.91 1.52 11.94
N GLU A 159 13.02 2.01 12.46
CA GLU A 159 13.99 2.79 11.71
C GLU A 159 14.69 1.87 10.71
N GLU A 160 14.71 2.25 9.44
CA GLU A 160 15.24 1.41 8.36
C GLU A 160 16.55 1.98 7.83
N TYR A 161 17.56 1.12 7.77
CA TYR A 161 18.85 1.44 7.19
C TYR A 161 18.99 0.74 5.83
N TRP A 162 19.53 1.47 4.89
CA TRP A 162 19.86 0.98 3.57
C TRP A 162 21.35 0.77 3.46
N TYR A 163 21.77 -0.20 2.67
CA TYR A 163 23.18 -0.53 2.48
C TYR A 163 23.43 -1.10 1.09
N PRO A 164 24.71 -0.99 0.60
CA PRO A 164 25.12 -1.66 -0.62
C PRO A 164 25.05 -3.17 -0.46
N VAL A 165 24.53 -3.86 -1.48
CA VAL A 165 24.41 -5.32 -1.51
C VAL A 165 24.93 -5.87 -2.82
N CYS A 166 25.57 -7.03 -2.76
CA CYS A 166 26.11 -7.69 -3.95
C CYS A 166 26.18 -9.21 -3.76
N ALA A 167 26.40 -9.92 -4.87
CA ALA A 167 26.69 -11.36 -4.82
C ALA A 167 28.03 -11.63 -4.13
N PRO A 168 28.20 -12.81 -3.49
CA PRO A 168 29.46 -13.18 -2.82
C PRO A 168 30.70 -13.11 -3.72
N GLU A 169 30.57 -13.33 -5.01
CA GLU A 169 31.66 -13.25 -5.97
C GLU A 169 32.15 -11.82 -6.22
N ILE A 170 31.25 -10.85 -6.18
CA ILE A 170 31.60 -9.43 -6.25
C ILE A 170 32.24 -9.01 -4.94
N TYR A 171 31.62 -9.39 -3.80
CA TYR A 171 32.13 -9.06 -2.47
C TYR A 171 33.62 -9.44 -2.28
N LYS A 172 34.05 -10.59 -2.78
CA LYS A 172 35.44 -11.05 -2.71
C LYS A 172 36.47 -10.15 -3.43
N GLN A 173 35.98 -9.26 -4.30
CA GLN A 173 36.80 -8.34 -5.08
C GLN A 173 36.78 -6.91 -4.51
N LEU A 174 35.92 -6.66 -3.51
CA LEU A 174 35.77 -5.34 -2.89
C LEU A 174 36.89 -5.13 -1.83
N ASP A 175 37.36 -3.90 -1.77
CA ASP A 175 38.14 -3.39 -0.65
C ASP A 175 37.18 -2.61 0.28
N ILE A 176 36.58 -3.31 1.25
CA ILE A 176 35.58 -2.74 2.17
C ILE A 176 36.17 -1.69 3.11
N GLU A 177 37.46 -1.70 3.37
CA GLU A 177 38.14 -0.66 4.14
C GLU A 177 38.25 0.66 3.36
N ARG A 178 38.04 0.60 2.05
CA ARG A 178 38.04 1.75 1.16
C ARG A 178 36.68 1.84 0.42
N PRO A 179 35.65 2.47 1.02
CA PRO A 179 34.30 2.55 0.44
C PRO A 179 34.26 3.10 -1.01
N GLN A 180 35.21 3.97 -1.36
CA GLN A 180 35.37 4.49 -2.73
C GLN A 180 35.52 3.38 -3.78
N SER A 181 36.05 2.20 -3.42
CA SER A 181 36.26 1.07 -4.32
C SER A 181 34.94 0.49 -4.87
N LEU A 182 33.82 0.69 -4.19
CA LEU A 182 32.51 0.25 -4.66
C LEU A 182 32.13 0.96 -5.96
N LEU A 183 32.59 2.20 -6.16
CA LEU A 183 32.28 3.02 -7.32
C LEU A 183 33.04 2.58 -8.59
N ASP A 184 33.99 1.65 -8.46
CA ASP A 184 34.71 1.02 -9.58
C ASP A 184 33.90 -0.16 -10.19
N PHE A 185 32.80 -0.58 -9.54
CA PHE A 185 31.93 -1.66 -9.99
C PHE A 185 30.69 -1.12 -10.68
N PRO A 186 29.98 -1.95 -11.48
CA PRO A 186 28.67 -1.59 -12.00
C PRO A 186 27.69 -1.30 -10.86
N LEU A 187 27.10 -0.11 -10.85
CA LEU A 187 26.11 0.30 -9.84
C LEU A 187 24.70 0.15 -10.40
N ILE A 188 23.79 -0.32 -9.56
CA ILE A 188 22.39 -0.50 -9.89
C ILE A 188 21.56 0.39 -8.96
N SER A 189 20.71 1.26 -9.52
CA SER A 189 19.86 2.18 -8.79
C SER A 189 18.39 1.97 -9.11
N SER A 190 17.56 1.90 -8.08
CA SER A 190 16.10 1.92 -8.20
C SER A 190 15.48 3.30 -7.98
N GLU A 191 16.29 4.28 -7.59
CA GLU A 191 15.89 5.64 -7.23
C GLU A 191 16.44 6.70 -8.18
N ASN A 192 16.57 6.37 -9.45
CA ASN A 192 17.15 7.24 -10.48
C ASN A 192 18.54 7.82 -10.09
N GLY A 193 19.34 7.04 -9.38
CA GLY A 193 20.68 7.42 -8.91
C GLY A 193 20.70 8.15 -7.56
N GLN A 194 19.56 8.57 -7.02
CA GLN A 194 19.51 9.34 -5.76
C GLN A 194 20.00 8.52 -4.56
N ASP A 195 19.69 7.24 -4.50
CA ASP A 195 20.18 6.29 -3.50
C ASP A 195 21.72 6.31 -3.41
N TRP A 196 22.42 6.17 -4.53
CA TRP A 196 23.87 6.21 -4.60
C TRP A 196 24.45 7.58 -4.30
N LEU A 197 23.84 8.67 -4.81
CA LEU A 197 24.31 10.02 -4.55
C LEU A 197 24.22 10.39 -3.07
N ILE A 198 23.14 9.99 -2.38
CA ILE A 198 22.99 10.19 -0.94
C ILE A 198 24.03 9.36 -0.17
N TRP A 199 24.23 8.11 -0.57
CA TRP A 199 25.25 7.25 0.03
C TRP A 199 26.66 7.86 -0.10
N ILE A 200 27.07 8.28 -1.32
CA ILE A 200 28.34 8.95 -1.58
C ILE A 200 28.51 10.16 -0.66
N GLN A 201 27.46 10.99 -0.53
CA GLN A 201 27.49 12.17 0.32
C GLN A 201 27.64 11.80 1.80
N GLN A 202 26.88 10.83 2.30
CA GLN A 202 26.93 10.40 3.71
C GLN A 202 28.26 9.73 4.04
N GLN A 203 28.85 8.98 3.10
CA GLN A 203 30.20 8.41 3.24
C GLN A 203 31.32 9.45 3.02
N LYS A 204 30.99 10.73 2.72
CA LYS A 204 31.94 11.83 2.46
C LYS A 204 32.94 11.50 1.34
N LEU A 205 32.46 10.82 0.30
CA LEU A 205 33.28 10.42 -0.83
C LEU A 205 33.19 11.46 -1.96
N GLU A 206 34.20 11.45 -2.85
CA GLU A 206 34.15 12.24 -4.08
C GLU A 206 33.31 11.51 -5.14
N THR A 207 32.38 12.24 -5.78
CA THR A 207 31.61 11.69 -6.89
C THR A 207 32.50 11.61 -8.15
N PRO A 208 32.73 10.40 -8.71
CA PRO A 208 33.50 10.28 -9.94
C PRO A 208 32.87 11.04 -11.12
N LYS A 209 33.68 11.71 -11.92
CA LYS A 209 33.17 12.48 -13.10
C LYS A 209 32.42 11.62 -14.11
N ASN A 210 32.77 10.37 -14.22
CA ASN A 210 32.20 9.40 -15.17
C ASN A 210 31.41 8.30 -14.44
N LEU A 211 30.75 8.64 -13.32
CA LEU A 211 29.91 7.70 -12.60
C LEU A 211 28.78 7.22 -13.51
N THR A 212 28.71 5.93 -13.75
CA THR A 212 27.65 5.31 -14.54
C THR A 212 26.83 4.38 -13.65
N MET A 213 25.51 4.41 -13.82
CA MET A 213 24.58 3.58 -13.07
C MET A 213 23.59 2.95 -14.02
N GLN A 214 23.22 1.70 -13.73
CA GLN A 214 22.09 1.06 -14.37
C GLN A 214 20.82 1.39 -13.58
N HIS A 215 19.88 2.08 -14.22
CA HIS A 215 18.62 2.42 -13.60
C HIS A 215 17.59 1.33 -13.82
N VAL A 216 16.85 0.98 -12.77
CA VAL A 216 15.75 0.01 -12.79
C VAL A 216 14.52 0.61 -12.12
N SER A 217 13.36 0.11 -12.45
CA SER A 217 12.09 0.69 -12.00
C SER A 217 11.69 0.33 -10.57
N HIS A 218 12.40 -0.61 -9.93
CA HIS A 218 12.00 -1.11 -8.62
C HIS A 218 13.18 -1.74 -7.86
N VAL A 219 13.24 -1.52 -6.54
CA VAL A 219 14.31 -2.02 -5.66
C VAL A 219 14.43 -3.56 -5.67
N LEU A 220 13.31 -4.27 -5.79
CA LEU A 220 13.32 -5.73 -5.89
C LEU A 220 14.08 -6.20 -7.14
N LEU A 221 13.92 -5.50 -8.27
CA LEU A 221 14.66 -5.80 -9.49
C LEU A 221 16.15 -5.51 -9.30
N ALA A 222 16.50 -4.39 -8.65
CA ALA A 222 17.89 -4.06 -8.32
C ALA A 222 18.54 -5.17 -7.48
N ALA A 223 17.87 -5.64 -6.43
CA ALA A 223 18.34 -6.73 -5.57
C ALA A 223 18.52 -8.04 -6.35
N LYS A 224 17.57 -8.42 -7.21
CA LYS A 224 17.69 -9.62 -8.06
C LYS A 224 18.82 -9.52 -9.08
N MET A 225 19.10 -8.34 -9.63
CA MET A 225 20.23 -8.12 -10.51
C MET A 225 21.57 -8.20 -9.77
N ALA A 226 21.64 -7.65 -8.55
CA ALA A 226 22.82 -7.81 -7.69
C ALA A 226 23.08 -9.28 -7.33
N GLN A 227 22.01 -10.04 -7.02
CA GLN A 227 22.07 -11.49 -6.82
C GLN A 227 22.57 -12.24 -8.07
N GLY A 228 22.19 -11.77 -9.26
CA GLY A 228 22.65 -12.26 -10.57
C GLY A 228 24.03 -11.77 -10.96
N LYS A 229 24.81 -11.16 -10.07
CA LYS A 229 26.18 -10.66 -10.29
C LYS A 229 26.29 -9.50 -11.28
N SER A 230 25.20 -8.77 -11.51
CA SER A 230 25.19 -7.64 -12.45
C SER A 230 25.85 -6.38 -11.90
N GLY A 231 26.11 -6.32 -10.59
CA GLY A 231 26.70 -5.17 -9.93
C GLY A 231 26.34 -5.08 -8.45
N ILE A 232 26.46 -3.88 -7.90
CA ILE A 232 26.14 -3.54 -6.52
C ILE A 232 24.85 -2.70 -6.54
N ALA A 233 23.88 -3.07 -5.71
CA ALA A 233 22.60 -2.32 -5.57
C ALA A 233 22.45 -1.77 -4.15
N MET A 234 21.56 -0.80 -3.96
CA MET A 234 21.10 -0.40 -2.64
C MET A 234 19.85 -1.18 -2.26
N SER A 235 19.78 -1.64 -1.01
CA SER A 235 18.63 -2.37 -0.49
C SER A 235 18.54 -2.27 1.04
N CYS A 236 17.49 -2.82 1.61
CA CYS A 236 17.25 -2.87 3.06
C CYS A 236 16.82 -4.29 3.49
N ASP A 237 16.83 -4.55 4.80
CA ASP A 237 16.53 -5.87 5.38
C ASP A 237 15.23 -6.48 4.88
N PHE A 238 14.14 -5.72 4.82
CA PHE A 238 12.84 -6.24 4.38
C PHE A 238 12.88 -6.91 3.00
N ILE A 239 13.84 -6.51 2.16
CA ILE A 239 13.90 -6.93 0.76
C ILE A 239 14.86 -8.10 0.57
N ILE A 240 15.93 -8.15 1.37
CA ILE A 240 17.04 -9.09 1.12
C ILE A 240 17.31 -10.08 2.23
N HIS A 241 16.55 -10.02 3.34
CA HIS A 241 16.78 -10.88 4.51
C HIS A 241 16.95 -12.36 4.13
N ASP A 242 16.02 -12.90 3.37
CA ASP A 242 16.05 -14.32 3.00
C ASP A 242 17.18 -14.62 2.00
N ALA A 243 17.51 -13.69 1.10
CA ALA A 243 18.63 -13.84 0.17
C ALA A 243 20.00 -13.82 0.90
N ILE A 244 20.15 -13.00 1.94
CA ILE A 244 21.34 -13.02 2.81
C ILE A 244 21.43 -14.33 3.57
N LYS A 245 20.33 -14.75 4.21
CA LYS A 245 20.26 -16.01 4.97
C LYS A 245 20.60 -17.24 4.13
N GLN A 246 20.25 -17.19 2.84
CA GLN A 246 20.57 -18.23 1.87
C GLN A 246 21.99 -18.09 1.26
N GLY A 247 22.74 -17.06 1.64
CA GLY A 247 24.09 -16.80 1.12
C GLY A 247 24.13 -16.34 -0.34
N GLN A 248 23.02 -15.85 -0.86
CA GLN A 248 22.87 -15.38 -2.25
C GLN A 248 23.27 -13.91 -2.42
N LEU A 249 23.16 -13.14 -1.36
CA LEU A 249 23.60 -11.75 -1.27
C LEU A 249 24.45 -11.54 0.00
N ILE A 250 25.33 -10.56 -0.06
CA ILE A 250 26.06 -10.02 1.09
C ILE A 250 25.69 -8.56 1.21
N ALA A 251 25.32 -8.16 2.43
CA ALA A 251 25.11 -6.77 2.80
C ALA A 251 26.41 -6.18 3.35
N LEU A 252 26.70 -4.94 2.96
CA LEU A 252 27.81 -4.18 3.50
C LEU A 252 27.31 -3.29 4.65
N ASP A 253 26.95 -3.90 5.77
CA ASP A 253 26.29 -3.25 6.92
C ASP A 253 27.10 -2.09 7.49
N SER A 254 28.44 -2.19 7.49
CA SER A 254 29.35 -1.13 7.92
C SER A 254 29.25 0.14 7.07
N LEU A 255 28.67 0.05 5.87
CA LEU A 255 28.47 1.13 4.91
C LEU A 255 27.00 1.53 4.79
N SER A 256 26.20 1.20 5.81
CA SER A 256 24.79 1.56 5.87
C SER A 256 24.57 3.08 5.91
N PHE A 257 23.42 3.50 5.46
CA PHE A 257 23.00 4.88 5.45
C PHE A 257 21.50 5.00 5.63
N HIS A 258 21.04 6.19 6.01
CA HIS A 258 19.62 6.49 6.11
C HIS A 258 19.13 7.14 4.81
N LEU A 259 18.14 6.51 4.19
CA LEU A 259 17.46 7.05 3.01
C LEU A 259 16.25 7.88 3.49
N PRO A 260 16.15 9.19 3.16
CA PRO A 260 15.12 10.09 3.73
C PRO A 260 13.66 9.65 3.53
N TRP A 261 13.40 8.79 2.56
CA TRP A 261 12.09 8.21 2.27
C TRP A 261 12.07 6.69 2.43
N GLY A 262 13.07 6.12 3.10
CA GLY A 262 13.27 4.67 3.21
C GLY A 262 12.54 4.03 4.37
N ASP A 263 11.93 4.80 5.26
CA ASP A 263 11.21 4.26 6.41
C ASP A 263 9.85 3.69 6.02
N PHE A 264 9.48 2.59 6.66
CA PHE A 264 8.21 1.92 6.44
C PHE A 264 7.27 2.10 7.61
N PHE A 265 6.00 2.28 7.26
CA PHE A 265 4.92 2.49 8.20
C PHE A 265 3.84 1.44 8.01
N ILE A 266 3.12 1.17 9.08
CA ILE A 266 1.85 0.48 9.04
C ILE A 266 0.75 1.49 9.34
N HIS A 267 -0.21 1.60 8.43
CA HIS A 267 -1.37 2.45 8.60
C HIS A 267 -2.61 1.58 8.70
N PHE A 268 -3.54 1.92 9.57
CA PHE A 268 -4.77 1.17 9.76
C PHE A 268 -5.94 2.09 10.05
N SER A 269 -7.13 1.68 9.63
CA SER A 269 -8.34 2.46 9.76
C SER A 269 -8.68 2.73 11.23
N ALA A 270 -8.81 4.00 11.60
CA ALA A 270 -9.14 4.42 12.96
C ALA A 270 -10.58 4.01 13.39
N GLY A 271 -11.48 3.87 12.42
CA GLY A 271 -12.90 3.60 12.63
C GLY A 271 -13.31 2.16 12.30
N SER A 272 -12.38 1.23 12.12
CA SER A 272 -12.72 -0.16 11.80
C SER A 272 -13.39 -0.86 12.97
N HIS A 273 -14.46 -1.61 12.68
CA HIS A 273 -15.14 -2.47 13.65
C HIS A 273 -14.35 -3.75 13.98
N TYR A 274 -13.32 -4.07 13.17
CA TYR A 274 -12.40 -5.19 13.39
C TYR A 274 -11.10 -4.75 14.03
N ARG A 275 -11.13 -3.71 14.83
CA ARG A 275 -9.94 -3.11 15.40
C ARG A 275 -9.09 -4.10 16.21
N ASP A 276 -9.71 -4.96 16.99
CA ASP A 276 -9.04 -6.03 17.73
C ASP A 276 -8.30 -7.00 16.82
N LYS A 277 -8.89 -7.35 15.67
CA LYS A 277 -8.27 -8.23 14.67
C LYS A 277 -7.15 -7.53 13.89
N ILE A 278 -7.35 -6.25 13.59
CA ILE A 278 -6.30 -5.41 13.00
C ILE A 278 -5.11 -5.30 13.96
N GLU A 279 -5.36 -5.04 15.25
CA GLU A 279 -4.30 -4.97 16.26
C GLU A 279 -3.57 -6.31 16.40
N THR A 280 -4.29 -7.45 16.38
CA THR A 280 -3.68 -8.79 16.36
C THR A 280 -2.74 -8.97 15.17
N PHE A 281 -3.14 -8.54 13.97
CA PHE A 281 -2.29 -8.61 12.79
C PHE A 281 -1.08 -7.67 12.90
N ILE A 282 -1.28 -6.46 13.40
CA ILE A 282 -0.21 -5.46 13.58
C ILE A 282 0.84 -5.95 14.58
N ASP A 283 0.39 -6.47 15.71
CA ASP A 283 1.29 -6.95 16.77
C ASP A 283 2.13 -8.12 16.25
N TRP A 284 1.50 -9.11 15.60
CA TRP A 284 2.23 -10.20 14.93
C TRP A 284 3.24 -9.66 13.92
N PHE A 285 2.81 -8.71 13.06
CA PHE A 285 3.71 -8.16 12.03
C PHE A 285 4.91 -7.41 12.64
N VAL A 286 4.68 -6.61 13.66
CA VAL A 286 5.75 -5.90 14.38
C VAL A 286 6.69 -6.89 15.07
N ASP A 287 6.15 -7.95 15.66
CA ASP A 287 6.96 -8.98 16.33
C ASP A 287 7.88 -9.69 15.34
N ILE A 288 7.38 -10.14 14.18
CA ILE A 288 8.25 -10.78 13.17
C ILE A 288 9.29 -9.81 12.58
N CYS A 289 9.00 -8.50 12.56
CA CYS A 289 9.97 -7.49 12.15
C CYS A 289 11.09 -7.28 13.19
N ASN A 290 10.81 -7.52 14.47
CA ASN A 290 11.78 -7.35 15.57
C ASN A 290 12.57 -8.62 15.88
N MET A 291 12.01 -9.81 15.65
CA MET A 291 12.69 -11.10 15.91
C MET A 291 13.83 -11.40 14.93
N ASN A 292 13.87 -10.71 13.80
CA ASN A 292 14.85 -10.95 12.73
C ASN A 292 15.92 -9.85 12.65
N LYS A 293 16.27 -9.25 13.80
CA LYS A 293 17.43 -8.35 13.95
C LYS A 293 18.71 -9.11 14.23
#